data_14069c1e353ad475fccf36500d373b76
#
_entry.id   14069c1e353ad475fccf36500d373b76
#
_cell.length_a   1.000
_cell.length_b   1.000
_cell.length_c   1.000
_cell.angle_alpha   90.00
_cell.angle_beta   90.00
_cell.angle_gamma   90.00
#
_symmetry.space_group_name_H-M   'P 1'
#
loop_
_entity.id
_entity.type
_entity.pdbx_description
1 polymer ?
#
loop_
_entity_poly.entity_id
_entity_poly.type
_entity_poly.pdbx_seq_one_letter_code
_entity_poly.pdbx_strand_id
1 'polypeptide(L)'
;GPCLFASADAPATEPAAVETLTLPQNLERYLSPDLWRKLNSDSSRQGVLLNALDRLRSILYQLSTFLPATLAQEKMNRPVPGLVNGRVLTGSLLFADVSGFTALSERLAGLGDEGAERLTGMINRYFIKMLEILSWSGGVLLKFAGDATLAYFPERPDQEQAGWALRAGQRMLRAMQEFANLPTPGGAV
;
A
#
# COMPACT_ATOMS: atom_id res chain seq x y z
N GLY A 1 62.19 28.61 1.47
CA GLY A 1 62.21 27.51 0.53
C GLY A 1 61.03 27.57 -0.42
N PRO A 2 61.12 27.24 -1.72
CA PRO A 2 60.14 27.60 -2.71
C PRO A 2 59.00 26.61 -2.81
N CYS A 3 57.82 27.16 -3.07
CA CYS A 3 56.61 26.43 -3.47
C CYS A 3 56.80 25.77 -4.83
N LEU A 4 56.54 24.47 -4.90
CA LEU A 4 56.36 23.71 -6.13
C LEU A 4 54.86 23.45 -6.33
N PHE A 5 54.25 24.21 -7.25
CA PHE A 5 52.98 23.87 -7.85
C PHE A 5 53.20 22.75 -8.86
N ALA A 6 52.73 21.55 -8.54
CA ALA A 6 52.61 20.50 -9.53
C ALA A 6 51.19 20.58 -10.13
N SER A 7 51.15 20.88 -11.41
CA SER A 7 49.97 20.79 -12.26
C SER A 7 49.66 19.31 -12.45
N ALA A 8 48.54 18.83 -11.93
CA ALA A 8 48.01 17.50 -12.23
C ALA A 8 46.98 17.65 -13.35
N ASP A 9 47.37 17.31 -14.56
CA ASP A 9 46.45 17.02 -15.66
C ASP A 9 45.58 15.83 -15.25
N ALA A 10 44.30 16.09 -14.96
CA ALA A 10 43.29 15.05 -14.82
C ALA A 10 42.97 14.50 -16.22
N PRO A 11 43.02 13.19 -16.43
CA PRO A 11 42.60 12.63 -17.71
C PRO A 11 41.11 12.89 -17.92
N ALA A 12 40.76 13.41 -19.09
CA ALA A 12 39.39 13.57 -19.54
C ALA A 12 38.72 12.22 -19.48
N THR A 13 37.70 12.12 -18.58
CA THR A 13 36.85 10.94 -18.50
C THR A 13 36.04 10.90 -19.79
N GLU A 14 36.29 9.92 -20.63
CA GLU A 14 35.46 9.62 -21.79
C GLU A 14 33.99 9.43 -21.29
N PRO A 15 33.00 9.97 -22.02
CA PRO A 15 31.60 9.74 -21.67
C PRO A 15 31.33 8.23 -21.76
N ALA A 16 30.97 7.63 -20.64
CA ALA A 16 30.60 6.24 -20.57
C ALA A 16 29.60 5.93 -21.69
N ALA A 17 29.92 4.92 -22.51
CA ALA A 17 29.06 4.46 -23.59
C ALA A 17 27.66 4.24 -23.00
N VAL A 18 26.67 4.91 -23.58
CA VAL A 18 25.26 4.70 -23.22
C VAL A 18 24.93 3.26 -23.56
N GLU A 19 25.00 2.38 -22.55
CA GLU A 19 24.52 1.02 -22.69
C GLU A 19 23.11 1.07 -23.24
N THR A 20 22.90 0.41 -24.35
CA THR A 20 21.59 0.32 -25.03
C THR A 20 20.67 -0.44 -24.08
N LEU A 21 19.87 0.29 -23.30
CA LEU A 21 18.86 -0.30 -22.41
C LEU A 21 17.87 -1.11 -23.24
N THR A 22 18.07 -2.43 -23.26
CA THR A 22 17.09 -3.36 -23.81
C THR A 22 15.89 -3.42 -22.86
N LEU A 23 14.77 -2.83 -23.29
CA LEU A 23 13.54 -2.86 -22.51
C LEU A 23 12.97 -4.28 -22.48
N PRO A 24 12.57 -4.79 -21.30
CA PRO A 24 11.90 -6.08 -21.21
C PRO A 24 10.63 -6.10 -22.04
N GLN A 25 10.46 -7.12 -22.90
CA GLN A 25 9.31 -7.25 -23.81
C GLN A 25 7.96 -7.27 -23.09
N ASN A 26 7.92 -7.71 -21.82
CA ASN A 26 6.71 -7.73 -21.01
C ASN A 26 6.18 -6.35 -20.59
N LEU A 27 6.96 -5.28 -20.75
CA LEU A 27 6.51 -3.90 -20.48
C LEU A 27 5.45 -3.43 -21.47
N GLU A 28 5.39 -4.01 -22.67
CA GLU A 28 4.36 -3.69 -23.67
C GLU A 28 2.93 -3.80 -23.11
N ARG A 29 2.70 -4.73 -22.21
CA ARG A 29 1.37 -4.96 -21.60
C ARG A 29 0.87 -3.79 -20.74
N TYR A 30 1.79 -2.97 -20.23
CA TYR A 30 1.50 -1.90 -19.29
C TYR A 30 1.55 -0.50 -19.89
N LEU A 31 1.99 -0.41 -21.14
CA LEU A 31 2.13 0.84 -21.87
C LEU A 31 1.12 0.89 -23.02
N SER A 32 0.71 2.10 -23.42
CA SER A 32 -0.10 2.23 -24.62
C SER A 32 0.71 1.84 -25.85
N PRO A 33 0.07 1.32 -26.92
CA PRO A 33 0.78 0.92 -28.15
C PRO A 33 1.62 2.06 -28.75
N ASP A 34 1.14 3.30 -28.64
CA ASP A 34 1.88 4.48 -29.13
C ASP A 34 3.11 4.79 -28.29
N LEU A 35 3.00 4.67 -26.96
CA LEU A 35 4.12 4.90 -26.08
C LEU A 35 5.18 3.80 -26.22
N TRP A 36 4.75 2.56 -26.36
CA TRP A 36 5.64 1.42 -26.63
C TRP A 36 6.40 1.58 -27.96
N ARG A 37 5.70 1.98 -29.02
CA ARG A 37 6.30 2.23 -30.33
C ARG A 37 7.35 3.34 -30.27
N LYS A 38 7.02 4.47 -29.58
CA LYS A 38 7.94 5.60 -29.40
C LYS A 38 9.17 5.22 -28.57
N LEU A 39 9.04 4.36 -27.56
CA LEU A 39 10.18 3.88 -26.76
C LEU A 39 11.17 3.05 -27.58
N ASN A 40 10.69 2.32 -28.57
CA ASN A 40 11.50 1.49 -29.46
C ASN A 40 12.00 2.25 -30.69
N SER A 41 11.50 3.47 -30.95
CA SER A 41 12.02 4.34 -32.01
C SER A 41 13.03 5.34 -31.43
N ASP A 42 14.10 5.62 -32.15
CA ASP A 42 15.26 6.42 -31.67
C ASP A 42 15.00 7.92 -31.48
N SER A 43 13.78 8.40 -31.73
CA SER A 43 13.47 9.83 -31.68
C SER A 43 13.01 10.29 -30.29
N SER A 44 13.79 11.14 -29.67
CA SER A 44 13.50 11.86 -28.40
C SER A 44 13.31 10.98 -27.16
N ARG A 45 14.26 10.12 -26.89
CA ARG A 45 14.24 9.11 -25.81
C ARG A 45 13.86 9.65 -24.43
N GLN A 46 14.31 10.84 -24.04
CA GLN A 46 14.18 11.31 -22.65
C GLN A 46 12.75 11.62 -22.23
N GLY A 47 11.99 12.37 -23.07
CA GLY A 47 10.59 12.70 -22.77
C GLY A 47 9.67 11.47 -22.80
N VAL A 48 9.92 10.55 -23.74
CA VAL A 48 9.16 9.30 -23.87
C VAL A 48 9.42 8.38 -22.68
N LEU A 49 10.67 8.28 -22.20
CA LEU A 49 11.03 7.53 -21.01
C LEU A 49 10.35 8.08 -19.75
N LEU A 50 10.31 9.40 -19.58
CA LEU A 50 9.62 10.02 -18.44
C LEU A 50 8.14 9.67 -18.44
N ASN A 51 7.47 9.80 -19.59
CA ASN A 51 6.05 9.43 -19.71
C ASN A 51 5.80 7.94 -19.42
N ALA A 52 6.69 7.07 -19.87
CA ALA A 52 6.59 5.63 -19.57
C ALA A 52 6.80 5.35 -18.09
N LEU A 53 7.77 5.99 -17.45
CA LEU A 53 8.03 5.86 -16.00
C LEU A 53 6.84 6.36 -15.18
N ASP A 54 6.26 7.50 -15.54
CA ASP A 54 5.09 8.04 -14.83
C ASP A 54 3.87 7.10 -14.97
N ARG A 55 3.68 6.53 -16.14
CA ARG A 55 2.64 5.52 -16.35
C ARG A 55 2.87 4.28 -15.50
N LEU A 56 4.07 3.72 -15.48
CA LEU A 56 4.41 2.54 -14.71
C LEU A 56 4.32 2.82 -13.19
N ARG A 57 4.76 3.99 -12.74
CA ARG A 57 4.60 4.43 -11.34
C ARG A 57 3.14 4.53 -10.94
N SER A 58 2.30 5.10 -11.78
CA SER A 58 0.87 5.20 -11.53
C SER A 58 0.22 3.82 -11.39
N ILE A 59 0.55 2.88 -12.27
CA ILE A 59 0.06 1.50 -12.20
C ILE A 59 0.56 0.82 -10.91
N LEU A 60 1.85 0.95 -10.60
CA LEU A 60 2.44 0.40 -9.39
C LEU A 60 1.76 0.95 -8.13
N TYR A 61 1.54 2.25 -8.08
CA TYR A 61 0.83 2.90 -6.98
C TYR A 61 -0.59 2.33 -6.84
N GLN A 62 -1.36 2.27 -7.92
CA GLN A 62 -2.70 1.70 -7.91
C GLN A 62 -2.72 0.25 -7.42
N LEU A 63 -1.82 -0.60 -7.94
CA LEU A 63 -1.73 -2.00 -7.53
C LEU A 63 -1.30 -2.15 -6.07
N SER A 64 -0.40 -1.30 -5.59
CA SER A 64 0.09 -1.35 -4.20
C SER A 64 -1.01 -1.04 -3.18
N THR A 65 -2.07 -0.30 -3.57
CA THR A 65 -3.20 -0.04 -2.66
C THR A 65 -4.04 -1.29 -2.37
N PHE A 66 -3.97 -2.31 -3.22
CA PHE A 66 -4.69 -3.58 -3.04
C PHE A 66 -3.84 -4.67 -2.37
N LEU A 67 -2.58 -4.39 -2.06
CA LEU A 67 -1.65 -5.35 -1.48
C LEU A 67 -1.24 -4.92 -0.07
N PRO A 68 -1.05 -5.88 0.85
CA PRO A 68 -0.39 -5.58 2.12
C PRO A 68 0.97 -4.92 1.86
N ALA A 69 1.28 -3.84 2.59
CA ALA A 69 2.50 -3.04 2.35
C ALA A 69 3.79 -3.89 2.37
N THR A 70 3.85 -4.88 3.26
CA THR A 70 4.98 -5.81 3.34
C THR A 70 5.14 -6.68 2.10
N LEU A 71 4.03 -7.13 1.51
CA LEU A 71 4.04 -7.92 0.28
C LEU A 71 4.44 -7.04 -0.91
N ALA A 72 3.88 -5.84 -1.01
CA ALA A 72 4.23 -4.88 -2.05
C ALA A 72 5.73 -4.58 -2.01
N GLN A 73 6.28 -4.29 -0.85
CA GLN A 73 7.70 -3.99 -0.67
C GLN A 73 8.60 -5.19 -1.00
N GLU A 74 8.22 -6.41 -0.60
CA GLU A 74 8.95 -7.63 -0.94
C GLU A 74 9.00 -7.84 -2.46
N LYS A 75 7.87 -7.70 -3.14
CA LYS A 75 7.79 -7.87 -4.60
C LYS A 75 8.51 -6.76 -5.37
N MET A 76 8.56 -5.54 -4.83
CA MET A 76 9.38 -4.46 -5.39
C MET A 76 10.87 -4.73 -5.25
N ASN A 77 11.30 -5.26 -4.11
CA ASN A 77 12.71 -5.56 -3.86
C ASN A 77 13.22 -6.82 -4.60
N ARG A 78 12.34 -7.79 -4.82
CA ARG A 78 12.64 -9.05 -5.52
C ARG A 78 11.51 -9.43 -6.49
N PRO A 79 11.42 -8.78 -7.64
CA PRO A 79 10.38 -9.06 -8.61
C PRO A 79 10.67 -10.35 -9.38
N VAL A 80 10.20 -11.48 -8.87
CA VAL A 80 10.27 -12.77 -9.60
C VAL A 80 8.86 -13.15 -10.07
N PRO A 81 8.58 -13.00 -11.37
CA PRO A 81 7.29 -13.37 -11.95
C PRO A 81 6.97 -14.86 -11.75
N GLY A 82 5.72 -15.16 -11.36
CA GLY A 82 5.24 -16.53 -11.21
C GLY A 82 5.75 -17.28 -9.97
N LEU A 83 6.62 -16.68 -9.17
CA LEU A 83 7.08 -17.29 -7.94
C LEU A 83 5.98 -17.26 -6.88
N VAL A 84 5.49 -18.44 -6.52
CA VAL A 84 4.66 -18.66 -5.33
C VAL A 84 5.58 -19.09 -4.20
N ASN A 85 5.67 -18.29 -3.16
CA ASN A 85 6.45 -18.59 -1.98
C ASN A 85 5.66 -18.28 -0.72
N GLY A 86 6.06 -18.89 0.37
CA GLY A 86 5.59 -18.58 1.71
C GLY A 86 6.77 -18.36 2.65
N ARG A 87 6.55 -17.59 3.70
CA ARG A 87 7.53 -17.43 4.78
C ARG A 87 6.84 -17.49 6.14
N VAL A 88 7.57 -17.94 7.12
CA VAL A 88 7.15 -17.85 8.52
C VAL A 88 7.43 -16.41 8.99
N LEU A 89 6.44 -15.80 9.63
CA LEU A 89 6.55 -14.48 10.23
C LEU A 89 6.44 -14.64 11.75
N THR A 90 7.34 -14.00 12.49
CA THR A 90 7.27 -13.92 13.94
C THR A 90 6.68 -12.59 14.36
N GLY A 91 5.66 -12.62 15.20
CA GLY A 91 4.97 -11.42 15.66
C GLY A 91 3.64 -11.74 16.34
N SER A 92 2.83 -10.70 16.54
CA SER A 92 1.49 -10.81 17.11
C SER A 92 0.42 -10.55 16.06
N LEU A 93 -0.68 -11.28 16.13
CA LEU A 93 -1.86 -11.06 15.30
C LEU A 93 -2.93 -10.36 16.13
N LEU A 94 -3.59 -9.37 15.51
CA LEU A 94 -4.79 -8.73 16.01
C LEU A 94 -5.93 -9.01 15.03
N PHE A 95 -6.97 -9.66 15.53
CA PHE A 95 -8.22 -9.84 14.80
C PHE A 95 -9.28 -8.96 15.46
N ALA A 96 -9.86 -8.05 14.68
CA ALA A 96 -10.90 -7.15 15.13
C ALA A 96 -12.14 -7.32 14.26
N ASP A 97 -13.27 -7.53 14.89
CA ASP A 97 -14.56 -7.78 14.24
C ASP A 97 -15.61 -6.82 14.77
N VAL A 98 -16.62 -6.49 13.95
CA VAL A 98 -17.68 -5.54 14.30
C VAL A 98 -18.91 -6.31 14.81
N SER A 99 -19.17 -6.19 16.10
CA SER A 99 -20.42 -6.73 16.66
C SER A 99 -21.64 -5.96 16.17
N GLY A 100 -22.68 -6.68 15.75
CA GLY A 100 -23.95 -6.08 15.33
C GLY A 100 -24.00 -5.59 13.88
N PHE A 101 -22.93 -5.77 13.10
CA PHE A 101 -22.88 -5.33 11.70
C PHE A 101 -24.00 -5.95 10.84
N THR A 102 -24.27 -7.24 10.99
CA THR A 102 -25.34 -7.92 10.24
C THR A 102 -26.70 -7.30 10.51
N ALA A 103 -27.05 -7.08 11.79
CA ALA A 103 -28.31 -6.44 12.17
C ALA A 103 -28.43 -5.01 11.65
N LEU A 104 -27.34 -4.26 11.64
CA LEU A 104 -27.29 -2.90 11.09
C LEU A 104 -27.49 -2.92 9.57
N SER A 105 -26.81 -3.82 8.86
CA SER A 105 -26.94 -3.94 7.41
C SER A 105 -28.34 -4.36 6.97
N GLU A 106 -28.97 -5.30 7.67
CA GLU A 106 -30.35 -5.72 7.42
C GLU A 106 -31.36 -4.58 7.63
N ARG A 107 -31.21 -3.79 8.69
CA ARG A 107 -32.08 -2.62 8.94
C ARG A 107 -31.92 -1.56 7.86
N LEU A 108 -30.70 -1.27 7.44
CA LEU A 108 -30.44 -0.28 6.40
C LEU A 108 -30.85 -0.78 5.01
N ALA A 109 -30.77 -2.08 4.74
CA ALA A 109 -31.23 -2.67 3.50
C ALA A 109 -32.74 -2.43 3.26
N GLY A 110 -33.56 -2.35 4.32
CA GLY A 110 -34.96 -2.02 4.24
C GLY A 110 -35.28 -0.60 3.72
N LEU A 111 -34.26 0.28 3.65
CA LEU A 111 -34.40 1.66 3.13
C LEU A 111 -33.99 1.78 1.64
N GLY A 112 -33.66 0.67 0.97
CA GLY A 112 -33.23 0.67 -0.43
C GLY A 112 -31.90 1.40 -0.63
N ASP A 113 -31.79 2.17 -1.72
CA ASP A 113 -30.53 2.83 -2.12
C ASP A 113 -29.98 3.79 -1.07
N GLU A 114 -30.84 4.53 -0.38
CA GLU A 114 -30.44 5.43 0.70
C GLU A 114 -29.78 4.65 1.85
N GLY A 115 -30.32 3.48 2.18
CA GLY A 115 -29.75 2.61 3.21
C GLY A 115 -28.37 2.08 2.82
N ALA A 116 -28.19 1.69 1.57
CA ALA A 116 -26.91 1.21 1.05
C ALA A 116 -25.83 2.32 1.09
N GLU A 117 -26.18 3.54 0.71
CA GLU A 117 -25.27 4.69 0.77
C GLU A 117 -24.86 5.01 2.21
N ARG A 118 -25.82 5.05 3.14
CA ARG A 118 -25.57 5.27 4.57
C ARG A 118 -24.65 4.20 5.16
N LEU A 119 -24.93 2.91 4.86
CA LEU A 119 -24.10 1.79 5.33
C LEU A 119 -22.68 1.92 4.81
N THR A 120 -22.51 2.20 3.52
CA THR A 120 -21.20 2.39 2.90
C THR A 120 -20.43 3.54 3.56
N GLY A 121 -21.08 4.67 3.80
CA GLY A 121 -20.47 5.81 4.48
C GLY A 121 -20.05 5.51 5.92
N MET A 122 -20.84 4.73 6.65
CA MET A 122 -20.52 4.32 8.03
C MET A 122 -19.34 3.36 8.06
N ILE A 123 -19.34 2.34 7.21
CA ILE A 123 -18.27 1.36 7.13
C ILE A 123 -16.95 2.01 6.72
N ASN A 124 -16.97 2.89 5.74
CA ASN A 124 -15.77 3.58 5.30
C ASN A 124 -15.16 4.41 6.45
N ARG A 125 -15.98 5.14 7.21
CA ARG A 125 -15.49 5.88 8.39
C ARG A 125 -14.92 4.96 9.46
N TYR A 126 -15.59 3.83 9.71
CA TYR A 126 -15.09 2.81 10.64
C TYR A 126 -13.72 2.28 10.20
N PHE A 127 -13.60 1.80 8.96
CA PHE A 127 -12.32 1.27 8.49
C PHE A 127 -11.21 2.31 8.46
N ILE A 128 -11.50 3.53 8.04
CA ILE A 128 -10.51 4.63 8.09
C ILE A 128 -9.99 4.79 9.52
N LYS A 129 -10.87 4.87 10.51
CA LYS A 129 -10.50 5.02 11.91
C LYS A 129 -9.68 3.85 12.43
N MET A 130 -10.08 2.61 12.11
CA MET A 130 -9.35 1.40 12.53
C MET A 130 -7.98 1.32 11.89
N LEU A 131 -7.87 1.64 10.59
CA LEU A 131 -6.60 1.64 9.88
C LEU A 131 -5.65 2.75 10.36
N GLU A 132 -6.17 3.91 10.72
CA GLU A 132 -5.37 4.97 11.36
C GLU A 132 -4.76 4.48 12.68
N ILE A 133 -5.58 3.91 13.57
CA ILE A 133 -5.11 3.36 14.84
C ILE A 133 -4.07 2.27 14.62
N LEU A 134 -4.31 1.37 13.67
CA LEU A 134 -3.40 0.30 13.31
C LEU A 134 -2.05 0.84 12.85
N SER A 135 -2.07 1.78 11.90
CA SER A 135 -0.88 2.41 11.34
C SER A 135 -0.05 3.13 12.41
N TRP A 136 -0.69 3.95 13.24
CA TRP A 136 -0.03 4.64 14.35
C TRP A 136 0.54 3.71 15.42
N SER A 137 -0.01 2.51 15.53
CA SER A 137 0.44 1.49 16.48
C SER A 137 1.51 0.56 15.90
N GLY A 138 1.99 0.80 14.67
CA GLY A 138 3.03 -0.02 14.03
C GLY A 138 2.53 -1.38 13.53
N GLY A 139 1.22 -1.57 13.44
CA GLY A 139 0.59 -2.75 12.86
C GLY A 139 0.48 -2.65 11.34
N VAL A 140 0.41 -3.79 10.70
CA VAL A 140 0.25 -3.94 9.25
C VAL A 140 -1.05 -4.67 8.97
N LEU A 141 -1.91 -4.09 8.14
CA LEU A 141 -3.11 -4.78 7.68
C LEU A 141 -2.69 -5.95 6.78
N LEU A 142 -3.14 -7.16 7.11
CA LEU A 142 -2.96 -8.33 6.25
C LEU A 142 -4.13 -8.49 5.28
N LYS A 143 -5.36 -8.42 5.79
CA LYS A 143 -6.57 -8.52 4.96
C LYS A 143 -7.81 -8.06 5.71
N PHE A 144 -8.83 -7.73 4.96
CA PHE A 144 -10.21 -7.70 5.43
C PHE A 144 -10.85 -9.09 5.27
N ALA A 145 -11.71 -9.46 6.19
CA ALA A 145 -12.50 -10.69 6.13
C ALA A 145 -13.96 -10.30 6.41
N GLY A 146 -14.65 -9.80 5.39
CA GLY A 146 -15.96 -9.14 5.54
C GLY A 146 -15.80 -7.82 6.29
N ASP A 147 -16.47 -7.71 7.42
CA ASP A 147 -16.40 -6.61 8.38
C ASP A 147 -15.23 -6.74 9.39
N ALA A 148 -14.56 -7.88 9.41
CA ALA A 148 -13.41 -8.11 10.26
C ALA A 148 -12.09 -7.65 9.62
N THR A 149 -11.15 -7.30 10.48
CA THR A 149 -9.80 -6.85 10.11
C THR A 149 -8.77 -7.78 10.73
N LEU A 150 -7.88 -8.35 9.92
CA LEU A 150 -6.73 -9.09 10.40
C LEU A 150 -5.47 -8.25 10.24
N ALA A 151 -4.81 -7.96 11.34
CA ALA A 151 -3.60 -7.16 11.41
C ALA A 151 -2.43 -7.94 12.03
N TYR A 152 -1.23 -7.58 11.63
CA TYR A 152 0.00 -8.20 12.07
C TYR A 152 0.94 -7.14 12.64
N PHE A 153 1.53 -7.45 13.79
CA PHE A 153 2.55 -6.66 14.45
C PHE A 153 3.87 -7.43 14.37
N PRO A 154 4.80 -6.99 13.53
CA PRO A 154 6.08 -7.69 13.36
C PRO A 154 6.91 -7.64 14.63
N GLU A 155 7.61 -8.73 14.91
CA GLU A 155 8.64 -8.75 15.94
C GLU A 155 9.76 -7.77 15.59
N ARG A 156 10.16 -6.97 16.58
CA ARG A 156 11.28 -6.04 16.48
C ARG A 156 12.17 -6.22 17.71
N PRO A 157 13.50 -6.17 17.56
CA PRO A 157 14.46 -6.50 18.62
C PRO A 157 14.23 -5.74 19.94
N ASP A 158 13.78 -4.49 19.86
CA ASP A 158 13.65 -3.60 21.02
C ASP A 158 12.18 -3.26 21.38
N GLN A 159 11.22 -4.02 20.83
CA GLN A 159 9.80 -3.69 21.03
C GLN A 159 8.99 -4.94 21.41
N GLU A 160 8.17 -4.77 22.44
CA GLU A 160 7.20 -5.76 22.84
C GLU A 160 5.97 -5.68 21.91
N GLN A 161 6.01 -6.41 20.78
CA GLN A 161 4.98 -6.40 19.75
C GLN A 161 3.59 -6.81 20.27
N ALA A 162 3.54 -7.72 21.25
CA ALA A 162 2.29 -8.12 21.89
C ALA A 162 1.65 -6.94 22.64
N GLY A 163 2.45 -6.17 23.36
CA GLY A 163 1.99 -4.96 24.05
C GLY A 163 1.50 -3.88 23.06
N TRP A 164 2.13 -3.75 21.90
CA TRP A 164 1.66 -2.83 20.87
C TRP A 164 0.34 -3.28 20.24
N ALA A 165 0.18 -4.56 19.96
CA ALA A 165 -1.07 -5.14 19.47
C ALA A 165 -2.21 -4.95 20.48
N LEU A 166 -1.95 -5.18 21.77
CA LEU A 166 -2.92 -4.98 22.84
C LEU A 166 -3.35 -3.52 22.95
N ARG A 167 -2.39 -2.59 22.93
CA ARG A 167 -2.70 -1.15 22.96
C ARG A 167 -3.49 -0.69 21.74
N ALA A 168 -3.20 -1.24 20.56
CA ALA A 168 -3.98 -0.98 19.35
C ALA A 168 -5.43 -1.44 19.54
N GLY A 169 -5.66 -2.68 19.99
CA GLY A 169 -6.98 -3.21 20.27
C GLY A 169 -7.76 -2.37 21.29
N GLN A 170 -7.11 -1.94 22.37
CA GLN A 170 -7.73 -1.05 23.36
C GLN A 170 -8.11 0.31 22.77
N ARG A 171 -7.29 0.88 21.89
CA ARG A 171 -7.61 2.14 21.20
C ARG A 171 -8.77 1.95 20.23
N MET A 172 -8.81 0.82 19.50
CA MET A 172 -9.93 0.46 18.63
C MET A 172 -11.24 0.35 19.42
N LEU A 173 -11.24 -0.36 20.54
CA LEU A 173 -12.41 -0.47 21.42
C LEU A 173 -12.90 0.90 21.93
N ARG A 174 -12.00 1.79 22.30
CA ARG A 174 -12.38 3.15 22.70
C ARG A 174 -12.95 3.95 21.55
N ALA A 175 -12.37 3.82 20.36
CA ALA A 175 -12.87 4.49 19.16
C ALA A 175 -14.25 4.00 18.74
N MET A 176 -14.63 2.77 19.09
CA MET A 176 -15.98 2.25 18.84
C MET A 176 -17.08 3.07 19.53
N GLN A 177 -16.76 3.83 20.57
CA GLN A 177 -17.72 4.75 21.20
C GLN A 177 -18.21 5.84 20.23
N GLU A 178 -17.40 6.23 19.25
CA GLU A 178 -17.78 7.18 18.20
C GLU A 178 -18.85 6.58 17.24
N PHE A 179 -18.95 5.26 17.20
CA PHE A 179 -19.90 4.51 16.36
C PHE A 179 -21.05 3.91 17.16
N ALA A 180 -21.05 4.09 18.49
CA ALA A 180 -22.17 3.68 19.32
C ALA A 180 -23.36 4.66 19.13
N ASN A 181 -24.56 4.14 19.18
CA ASN A 181 -25.80 4.93 19.09
C ASN A 181 -25.94 5.72 17.77
N LEU A 182 -25.54 5.10 16.66
CA LEU A 182 -25.72 5.73 15.35
C LEU A 182 -27.23 5.92 15.07
N PRO A 183 -27.67 7.13 14.69
CA PRO A 183 -29.06 7.38 14.39
C PRO A 183 -29.48 6.60 13.13
N THR A 184 -30.38 5.66 13.31
CA THR A 184 -31.02 4.94 12.20
C THR A 184 -32.54 5.29 12.18
N PRO A 185 -33.20 5.19 11.01
CA PRO A 185 -34.65 5.42 10.90
C PRO A 185 -35.47 4.35 11.64
N GLY A 186 -35.30 4.04 12.81
CA GLY A 186 -35.94 3.01 13.64
C GLY A 186 -35.40 3.01 15.06
N GLY A 187 -34.57 4.01 15.38
CA GLY A 187 -33.93 4.16 16.67
C GLY A 187 -32.41 4.03 16.58
N ALA A 188 -31.71 4.33 17.66
CA ALA A 188 -30.29 4.16 17.75
C ALA A 188 -29.91 2.67 17.79
N VAL A 189 -28.81 2.32 17.12
CA VAL A 189 -28.17 0.99 17.14
C VAL A 189 -26.79 1.13 17.76
#